data_2f43f421794bcf5d738ece7de7ac219b
#
_entry.id   2f43f421794bcf5d738ece7de7ac219b
#
_cell.length_a   1.000
_cell.length_b   1.000
_cell.length_c   1.000
_cell.angle_alpha   90.00
_cell.angle_beta   90.00
_cell.angle_gamma   90.00
#
_symmetry.space_group_name_H-M   'P 1'
#
loop_
_entity.id
_entity.type
_entity.pdbx_description
1 polymer ?
#
loop_
_entity_poly.entity_id
_entity_poly.type
_entity_poly.pdbx_seq_one_letter_code
_entity_poly.pdbx_strand_id
1 'polypeptide(L)'
;MPINKRNLAVSIILTIVTCGIYGIYWFIVMTDDTKNVSGDINGASGGVAFLLTLVTCNIYGYYWAYKQGERIDNAKNARGIPSSNSNVLYLILAIFGLYIVVYILTQDSLNKIADYDMNMNGGGFGGYNGPMNGGYNGPTNNGNGPMSVSYTHLRAHETTLH
;
A
#
# COMPACT_ATOMS: atom_id res chain seq x y z
N MET A 1 -10.34 7.53 -0.89
CA MET A 1 -10.40 7.69 -2.36
C MET A 1 -9.78 6.44 -2.97
N PRO A 2 -10.36 5.86 -4.02
CA PRO A 2 -9.76 4.70 -4.67
C PRO A 2 -8.42 5.11 -5.32
N ILE A 3 -7.40 4.30 -5.10
CA ILE A 3 -6.09 4.51 -5.72
C ILE A 3 -6.15 4.00 -7.14
N ASN A 4 -5.68 4.79 -8.09
CA ASN A 4 -5.54 4.34 -9.47
C ASN A 4 -4.28 3.47 -9.61
N LYS A 5 -4.48 2.21 -9.99
CA LYS A 5 -3.37 1.31 -10.34
C LYS A 5 -2.59 1.87 -11.53
N ARG A 6 -1.28 1.83 -11.42
CA ARG A 6 -0.39 2.27 -12.49
C ARG A 6 0.47 1.12 -13.00
N ASN A 7 0.64 1.10 -14.31
CA ASN A 7 1.57 0.16 -14.92
C ASN A 7 3.01 0.66 -14.71
N LEU A 8 3.77 -0.12 -13.95
CA LEU A 8 5.16 0.18 -13.61
C LEU A 8 6.05 0.36 -14.83
N ALA A 9 5.91 -0.54 -15.82
CA ALA A 9 6.72 -0.47 -17.04
C ALA A 9 6.47 0.84 -17.81
N VAL A 10 5.19 1.24 -17.95
CA VAL A 10 4.83 2.50 -18.60
C VAL A 10 5.38 3.70 -17.84
N SER A 11 5.30 3.70 -16.50
CA SER A 11 5.83 4.80 -15.68
C SER A 11 7.34 4.96 -15.80
N ILE A 12 8.07 3.85 -15.86
CA ILE A 12 9.53 3.85 -16.06
C ILE A 12 9.88 4.37 -17.46
N ILE A 13 9.23 3.84 -18.50
CA ILE A 13 9.47 4.27 -19.89
C ILE A 13 9.18 5.76 -20.04
N LEU A 14 8.05 6.25 -19.51
CA LEU A 14 7.69 7.67 -19.56
C LEU A 14 8.71 8.53 -18.82
N THR A 15 9.22 8.08 -17.69
CA THR A 15 10.27 8.80 -16.95
C THR A 15 11.54 8.96 -17.78
N ILE A 16 11.96 7.90 -18.49
CA ILE A 16 13.15 7.92 -19.36
C ILE A 16 12.90 8.82 -20.59
N VAL A 17 11.79 8.63 -21.29
CA VAL A 17 11.46 9.36 -22.53
C VAL A 17 11.28 10.86 -22.27
N THR A 18 10.74 11.24 -21.12
CA THR A 18 10.53 12.65 -20.73
C THR A 18 11.74 13.25 -20.01
N CYS A 19 12.92 12.60 -20.04
CA CYS A 19 14.11 13.06 -19.32
C CYS A 19 13.87 13.38 -17.84
N GLY A 20 13.02 12.60 -17.18
CA GLY A 20 12.74 12.74 -15.75
C GLY A 20 11.53 13.61 -15.40
N ILE A 21 10.95 14.37 -16.33
CA ILE A 21 9.77 15.22 -16.05
C ILE A 21 8.60 14.39 -15.53
N TYR A 22 8.34 13.24 -16.15
CA TYR A 22 7.32 12.31 -15.66
C TYR A 22 7.67 11.76 -14.27
N GLY A 23 8.94 11.58 -13.96
CA GLY A 23 9.41 11.15 -12.64
C GLY A 23 9.03 12.12 -11.52
N ILE A 24 9.04 13.43 -11.80
CA ILE A 24 8.58 14.46 -10.85
C ILE A 24 7.08 14.32 -10.59
N TYR A 25 6.29 14.21 -11.65
CA TYR A 25 4.85 13.96 -11.54
C TYR A 25 4.58 12.67 -10.76
N TRP A 26 5.29 11.59 -11.09
CA TRP A 26 5.15 10.30 -10.43
C TRP A 26 5.50 10.36 -8.93
N PHE A 27 6.59 11.08 -8.58
CA PHE A 27 6.96 11.34 -7.19
C PHE A 27 5.83 12.01 -6.42
N ILE A 28 5.25 13.09 -6.97
CA ILE A 28 4.21 13.89 -6.31
C ILE A 28 2.97 13.02 -6.06
N VAL A 29 2.46 12.38 -7.10
CA VAL A 29 1.21 11.61 -6.99
C VAL A 29 1.40 10.38 -6.12
N MET A 30 2.53 9.67 -6.24
CA MET A 30 2.83 8.51 -5.41
C MET A 30 2.96 8.89 -3.92
N THR A 31 3.54 10.06 -3.62
CA THR A 31 3.62 10.57 -2.25
C THR A 31 2.25 10.87 -1.67
N ASP A 32 1.37 11.48 -2.45
CA ASP A 32 0.00 11.75 -2.03
C ASP A 32 -0.82 10.46 -1.89
N ASP A 33 -0.66 9.50 -2.79
CA ASP A 33 -1.31 8.19 -2.71
C ASP A 33 -0.89 7.43 -1.44
N THR A 34 0.41 7.36 -1.12
CA THR A 34 0.90 6.69 0.11
C THR A 34 0.42 7.39 1.37
N LYS A 35 0.38 8.72 1.38
CA LYS A 35 -0.18 9.52 2.47
C LYS A 35 -1.65 9.15 2.71
N ASN A 36 -2.44 9.12 1.64
CA ASN A 36 -3.87 8.83 1.71
C ASN A 36 -4.15 7.41 2.22
N VAL A 37 -3.43 6.39 1.74
CA VAL A 37 -3.69 4.98 2.15
C VAL A 37 -3.20 4.66 3.55
N SER A 38 -2.18 5.37 4.03
CA SER A 38 -1.65 5.20 5.39
C SER A 38 -2.42 6.01 6.44
N GLY A 39 -3.29 6.95 6.01
CA GLY A 39 -3.99 7.84 6.93
C GLY A 39 -3.08 8.92 7.56
N ASP A 40 -1.89 9.17 7.01
CA ASP A 40 -0.96 10.18 7.50
C ASP A 40 -1.41 11.58 7.07
N ILE A 41 -2.34 12.17 7.82
CA ILE A 41 -2.89 13.51 7.54
C ILE A 41 -1.88 14.64 7.78
N ASN A 42 -0.90 14.42 8.65
CA ASN A 42 0.10 15.43 9.03
C ASN A 42 1.34 15.45 8.13
N GLY A 43 1.49 14.45 7.27
CA GLY A 43 2.63 14.36 6.36
C GLY A 43 2.61 15.43 5.29
N ALA A 44 3.79 15.82 4.79
CA ALA A 44 3.91 16.73 3.65
C ALA A 44 3.20 16.16 2.41
N SER A 45 2.50 17.02 1.65
CA SER A 45 1.97 16.64 0.35
C SER A 45 3.09 16.38 -0.65
N GLY A 46 2.79 15.66 -1.73
CA GLY A 46 3.80 15.31 -2.73
C GLY A 46 4.50 16.53 -3.32
N GLY A 47 3.77 17.61 -3.59
CA GLY A 47 4.36 18.85 -4.07
C GLY A 47 5.29 19.52 -3.07
N VAL A 48 4.90 19.57 -1.79
CA VAL A 48 5.74 20.11 -0.71
C VAL A 48 6.97 19.23 -0.50
N ALA A 49 6.82 17.91 -0.49
CA ALA A 49 7.91 16.97 -0.37
C ALA A 49 8.94 17.13 -1.51
N PHE A 50 8.46 17.35 -2.74
CA PHE A 50 9.31 17.62 -3.89
C PHE A 50 10.10 18.93 -3.72
N LEU A 51 9.43 20.02 -3.33
CA LEU A 51 10.07 21.32 -3.09
C LEU A 51 11.12 21.22 -1.98
N LEU A 52 10.81 20.54 -0.88
CA LEU A 52 11.76 20.32 0.21
C LEU A 52 12.97 19.51 -0.25
N THR A 53 12.77 18.47 -1.05
CA THR A 53 13.87 17.70 -1.63
C THR A 53 14.78 18.55 -2.52
N LEU A 54 14.18 19.44 -3.31
CA LEU A 54 14.93 20.36 -4.17
C LEU A 54 15.74 21.39 -3.37
N VAL A 55 15.07 22.08 -2.42
CA VAL A 55 15.70 23.16 -1.62
C VAL A 55 16.77 22.62 -0.68
N THR A 56 16.62 21.41 -0.16
CA THR A 56 17.60 20.77 0.73
C THR A 56 18.67 19.98 -0.02
N CYS A 57 18.82 20.17 -1.34
CA CYS A 57 19.76 19.40 -2.16
C CYS A 57 19.67 17.89 -1.91
N ASN A 58 18.46 17.36 -1.91
CA ASN A 58 18.15 15.94 -1.70
C ASN A 58 18.33 15.42 -0.25
N ILE A 59 18.69 16.23 0.74
CA ILE A 59 18.74 15.78 2.14
C ILE A 59 17.35 15.33 2.60
N TYR A 60 16.32 16.09 2.26
CA TYR A 60 14.94 15.70 2.54
C TYR A 60 14.52 14.41 1.81
N GLY A 61 15.13 14.08 0.68
CA GLY A 61 14.88 12.86 -0.07
C GLY A 61 15.14 11.58 0.73
N TYR A 62 16.14 11.55 1.61
CA TYR A 62 16.39 10.41 2.51
C TYR A 62 15.28 10.26 3.54
N TYR A 63 14.86 11.36 4.16
CA TYR A 63 13.73 11.37 5.08
C TYR A 63 12.43 10.95 4.38
N TRP A 64 12.22 11.44 3.17
CA TRP A 64 11.07 11.07 2.34
C TRP A 64 11.05 9.56 2.08
N ALA A 65 12.19 8.97 1.66
CA ALA A 65 12.27 7.53 1.39
C ALA A 65 11.94 6.71 2.65
N TYR A 66 12.48 7.08 3.79
CA TYR A 66 12.14 6.47 5.09
C TYR A 66 10.64 6.54 5.36
N LYS A 67 10.04 7.72 5.23
CA LYS A 67 8.61 7.94 5.45
C LYS A 67 7.72 7.21 4.46
N GLN A 68 8.14 7.04 3.22
CA GLN A 68 7.41 6.22 2.24
C GLN A 68 7.32 4.76 2.69
N GLY A 69 8.43 4.18 3.14
CA GLY A 69 8.43 2.81 3.67
C GLY A 69 7.54 2.66 4.89
N GLU A 70 7.61 3.59 5.85
CA GLU A 70 6.75 3.61 7.04
C GLU A 70 5.26 3.67 6.67
N ARG A 71 4.89 4.56 5.75
CA ARG A 71 3.51 4.69 5.25
C ARG A 71 3.01 3.42 4.59
N ILE A 72 3.84 2.77 3.77
CA ILE A 72 3.51 1.50 3.12
C ILE A 72 3.31 0.40 4.16
N ASP A 73 4.20 0.28 5.16
CA ASP A 73 4.05 -0.71 6.22
C ASP A 73 2.77 -0.48 7.01
N ASN A 74 2.47 0.76 7.39
CA ASN A 74 1.23 1.12 8.09
C ASN A 74 -0.01 0.81 7.26
N ALA A 75 -0.01 1.16 5.97
CA ALA A 75 -1.13 0.92 5.07
C ALA A 75 -1.41 -0.57 4.84
N LYS A 76 -0.36 -1.39 4.73
CA LYS A 76 -0.46 -2.85 4.59
C LYS A 76 -0.93 -3.49 5.88
N ASN A 77 -0.31 -3.15 7.01
CA ASN A 77 -0.63 -3.72 8.32
C ASN A 77 -2.08 -3.40 8.74
N ALA A 78 -2.58 -2.19 8.44
CA ALA A 78 -3.96 -1.82 8.67
C ALA A 78 -4.97 -2.68 7.88
N ARG A 79 -4.53 -3.35 6.81
CA ARG A 79 -5.31 -4.26 5.96
C ARG A 79 -5.06 -5.74 6.24
N GLY A 80 -4.25 -6.04 7.26
CA GLY A 80 -3.85 -7.42 7.56
C GLY A 80 -2.84 -8.01 6.56
N ILE A 81 -2.22 -7.19 5.72
CA ILE A 81 -1.14 -7.59 4.82
C ILE A 81 0.18 -7.43 5.58
N PRO A 82 0.91 -8.53 5.88
CA PRO A 82 2.15 -8.45 6.64
C PRO A 82 3.19 -7.58 5.91
N SER A 83 3.73 -6.59 6.59
CA SER A 83 4.80 -5.74 6.07
C SER A 83 5.58 -5.15 7.23
N SER A 84 6.91 -5.14 7.11
CA SER A 84 7.79 -4.58 8.13
C SER A 84 9.13 -4.15 7.53
N ASN A 85 9.73 -3.14 8.15
CA ASN A 85 11.08 -2.64 7.80
C ASN A 85 11.22 -2.06 6.37
N SER A 86 10.13 -1.76 5.67
CA SER A 86 10.20 -1.09 4.36
C SER A 86 10.83 0.30 4.48
N ASN A 87 10.66 0.98 5.62
CA ASN A 87 11.28 2.26 5.92
C ASN A 87 12.82 2.19 5.91
N VAL A 88 13.39 1.17 6.56
CA VAL A 88 14.85 0.96 6.59
C VAL A 88 15.36 0.57 5.21
N LEU A 89 14.67 -0.35 4.51
CA LEU A 89 15.02 -0.76 3.17
C LEU A 89 15.03 0.44 2.20
N TYR A 90 14.00 1.26 2.21
CA TYR A 90 13.91 2.41 1.31
C TYR A 90 14.97 3.47 1.62
N LEU A 91 15.28 3.68 2.91
CA LEU A 91 16.37 4.56 3.31
C LEU A 91 17.73 4.07 2.80
N ILE A 92 18.01 2.78 2.95
CA ILE A 92 19.26 2.19 2.46
C ILE A 92 19.35 2.36 0.94
N LEU A 93 18.30 2.04 0.20
CA LEU A 93 18.25 2.23 -1.26
C LEU A 93 18.49 3.70 -1.66
N ALA A 94 17.91 4.64 -0.91
CA ALA A 94 18.08 6.07 -1.16
C ALA A 94 19.54 6.51 -0.91
N ILE A 95 20.21 6.00 0.13
CA ILE A 95 21.61 6.28 0.43
C ILE A 95 22.52 5.81 -0.72
N PHE A 96 22.21 4.67 -1.35
CA PHE A 96 22.92 4.19 -2.53
C PHE A 96 22.49 4.89 -3.84
N GLY A 97 21.62 5.90 -3.77
CA GLY A 97 21.12 6.63 -4.94
C GLY A 97 20.10 5.87 -5.79
N LEU A 98 19.59 4.74 -5.30
CA LEU A 98 18.66 3.86 -6.00
C LEU A 98 17.19 4.32 -5.84
N TYR A 99 16.91 5.62 -5.98
CA TYR A 99 15.57 6.18 -5.83
C TYR A 99 14.56 5.56 -6.79
N ILE A 100 14.99 5.18 -8.02
CA ILE A 100 14.08 4.53 -8.96
C ILE A 100 13.55 3.19 -8.42
N VAL A 101 14.38 2.45 -7.67
CA VAL A 101 13.97 1.20 -7.03
C VAL A 101 12.96 1.49 -5.91
N VAL A 102 13.17 2.55 -5.13
CA VAL A 102 12.20 2.99 -4.12
C VAL A 102 10.85 3.32 -4.76
N TYR A 103 10.84 4.00 -5.91
CA TYR A 103 9.62 4.32 -6.66
C TYR A 103 8.90 3.05 -7.13
N ILE A 104 9.64 2.09 -7.68
CA ILE A 104 9.10 0.81 -8.15
C ILE A 104 8.46 0.03 -6.99
N LEU A 105 9.17 -0.12 -5.87
CA LEU A 105 8.70 -0.85 -4.70
C LEU A 105 7.48 -0.18 -4.05
N THR A 106 7.48 1.14 -3.98
CA THR A 106 6.34 1.92 -3.45
C THR A 106 5.13 1.74 -4.35
N GLN A 107 5.28 1.90 -5.67
CA GLN A 107 4.17 1.76 -6.60
C GLN A 107 3.62 0.32 -6.67
N ASP A 108 4.48 -0.69 -6.62
CA ASP A 108 4.06 -2.09 -6.53
C ASP A 108 3.24 -2.35 -5.27
N SER A 109 3.67 -1.79 -4.15
CA SER A 109 2.95 -1.86 -2.88
C SER A 109 1.59 -1.15 -2.93
N LEU A 110 1.52 0.03 -3.55
CA LEU A 110 0.27 0.76 -3.77
C LEU A 110 -0.69 -0.03 -4.68
N ASN A 111 -0.19 -0.65 -5.75
CA ASN A 111 -1.00 -1.49 -6.62
C ASN A 111 -1.59 -2.69 -5.85
N LYS A 112 -0.80 -3.35 -4.99
CA LYS A 112 -1.28 -4.46 -4.13
C LYS A 112 -2.33 -4.00 -3.12
N ILE A 113 -2.15 -2.83 -2.53
CA ILE A 113 -3.14 -2.22 -1.63
C ILE A 113 -4.44 -1.92 -2.38
N ALA A 114 -4.33 -1.36 -3.60
CA ALA A 114 -5.49 -1.08 -4.43
C ALA A 114 -6.25 -2.36 -4.81
N ASP A 115 -5.55 -3.45 -5.12
CA ASP A 115 -6.16 -4.76 -5.40
C ASP A 115 -6.90 -5.31 -4.19
N TYR A 116 -6.28 -5.22 -3.01
CA TYR A 116 -6.90 -5.64 -1.77
C TYR A 116 -8.18 -4.84 -1.48
N ASP A 117 -8.12 -3.51 -1.59
CA ASP A 117 -9.25 -2.64 -1.34
C ASP A 117 -10.40 -2.86 -2.35
N MET A 118 -10.07 -3.13 -3.63
CA MET A 118 -11.07 -3.48 -4.64
C MET A 118 -11.75 -4.83 -4.34
N ASN A 119 -11.00 -5.83 -3.93
CA ASN A 119 -11.54 -7.14 -3.60
C ASN A 119 -12.44 -7.11 -2.36
N MET A 120 -12.11 -6.26 -1.37
CA MET A 120 -12.91 -6.10 -0.16
C MET A 120 -14.18 -5.28 -0.39
N ASN A 121 -14.13 -4.25 -1.24
CA ASN A 121 -15.28 -3.37 -1.53
C ASN A 121 -16.20 -3.91 -2.63
N GLY A 122 -15.68 -4.82 -3.47
CA GLY A 122 -16.40 -5.49 -4.55
C GLY A 122 -16.85 -6.89 -4.15
N GLY A 123 -17.70 -7.01 -3.15
CA GLY A 123 -18.25 -8.31 -2.74
C GLY A 123 -18.93 -9.05 -3.89
N GLY A 124 -18.19 -9.94 -4.54
CA GLY A 124 -18.74 -10.96 -5.42
C GLY A 124 -18.62 -10.73 -6.93
N PHE A 125 -18.04 -11.74 -7.58
CA PHE A 125 -18.05 -12.03 -9.02
C PHE A 125 -17.03 -11.32 -9.91
N GLY A 126 -15.94 -12.02 -10.15
CA GLY A 126 -15.00 -11.73 -11.24
C GLY A 126 -13.75 -12.58 -11.12
N GLY A 127 -13.82 -13.83 -11.62
CA GLY A 127 -12.70 -14.77 -11.59
C GLY A 127 -11.45 -14.19 -12.23
N TYR A 128 -10.37 -14.12 -11.45
CA TYR A 128 -9.04 -13.87 -11.96
C TYR A 128 -8.36 -15.21 -12.21
N ASN A 129 -8.29 -15.61 -13.48
CA ASN A 129 -7.38 -16.67 -13.92
C ASN A 129 -5.94 -16.12 -13.92
N GLY A 130 -5.27 -16.16 -12.78
CA GLY A 130 -3.83 -16.06 -12.70
C GLY A 130 -3.25 -17.47 -12.65
N PRO A 131 -2.05 -17.74 -13.19
CA PRO A 131 -1.48 -19.09 -13.20
C PRO A 131 -1.21 -19.56 -11.77
N MET A 132 -1.99 -20.52 -11.31
CA MET A 132 -1.75 -21.26 -10.07
C MET A 132 -0.53 -22.16 -10.27
N ASN A 133 0.53 -21.91 -9.50
CA ASN A 133 1.52 -22.92 -9.23
C ASN A 133 1.50 -23.24 -7.72
N GLY A 134 1.21 -24.49 -7.38
CA GLY A 134 1.42 -25.05 -6.06
C GLY A 134 0.15 -25.46 -5.32
N GLY A 135 -0.21 -26.73 -5.45
CA GLY A 135 -1.37 -27.36 -4.86
C GLY A 135 -1.43 -27.36 -3.33
N TYR A 136 -2.64 -27.18 -2.84
CA TYR A 136 -3.10 -27.78 -1.59
C TYR A 136 -4.50 -28.33 -1.82
N ASN A 137 -4.61 -29.66 -1.83
CA ASN A 137 -5.87 -30.37 -1.80
C ASN A 137 -6.45 -30.25 -0.39
N GLY A 138 -7.45 -29.40 -0.19
CA GLY A 138 -8.33 -29.44 0.98
C GLY A 138 -9.66 -30.10 0.62
N PRO A 139 -10.32 -30.83 1.52
CA PRO A 139 -11.47 -31.67 1.21
C PRO A 139 -12.71 -30.83 0.84
N THR A 140 -13.29 -31.18 -0.31
CA THR A 140 -14.61 -30.72 -0.76
C THR A 140 -15.68 -31.24 0.18
N ASN A 141 -16.37 -30.33 0.88
CA ASN A 141 -17.59 -30.70 1.58
C ASN A 141 -18.79 -30.11 0.81
N ASN A 142 -19.47 -31.02 0.13
CA ASN A 142 -20.76 -30.80 -0.49
C ASN A 142 -21.82 -30.90 0.62
N GLY A 143 -22.55 -29.86 0.91
CA GLY A 143 -23.64 -29.91 1.89
C GLY A 143 -24.52 -28.65 1.83
N ASN A 144 -25.69 -28.86 1.24
CA ASN A 144 -26.82 -27.93 1.23
C ASN A 144 -27.24 -27.49 2.65
N GLY A 145 -27.55 -26.18 2.81
CA GLY A 145 -28.44 -25.72 3.86
C GLY A 145 -28.07 -24.35 4.42
N PRO A 146 -29.00 -23.41 4.54
CA PRO A 146 -28.75 -22.12 5.13
C PRO A 146 -28.72 -22.22 6.66
N MET A 147 -27.57 -22.02 7.27
CA MET A 147 -27.50 -21.81 8.72
C MET A 147 -27.30 -20.33 9.01
N SER A 148 -28.36 -19.74 9.49
CA SER A 148 -28.33 -18.46 10.20
C SER A 148 -27.55 -18.63 11.50
N VAL A 149 -26.40 -18.01 11.63
CA VAL A 149 -25.68 -17.93 12.90
C VAL A 149 -26.13 -16.68 13.62
N SER A 150 -27.00 -16.89 14.61
CA SER A 150 -27.40 -15.88 15.58
C SER A 150 -26.25 -15.65 16.56
N TYR A 151 -25.64 -14.47 16.52
CA TYR A 151 -24.71 -14.05 17.56
C TYR A 151 -25.48 -13.62 18.80
N THR A 152 -25.57 -14.50 19.77
CA THR A 152 -26.07 -14.17 21.10
C THR A 152 -24.99 -13.41 21.86
N HIS A 153 -25.21 -12.12 22.08
CA HIS A 153 -24.48 -11.29 23.01
C HIS A 153 -24.68 -11.82 24.45
N LEU A 154 -23.65 -12.40 25.01
CA LEU A 154 -23.58 -12.63 26.46
C LEU A 154 -23.06 -11.34 27.12
N ARG A 155 -23.99 -10.57 27.64
CA ARG A 155 -23.75 -9.45 28.53
C ARG A 155 -23.53 -10.04 29.93
N ALA A 156 -22.30 -10.00 30.40
CA ALA A 156 -22.02 -10.30 31.80
C ALA A 156 -22.53 -9.15 32.65
N HIS A 157 -23.50 -9.42 33.50
CA HIS A 157 -23.95 -8.58 34.59
C HIS A 157 -23.03 -8.80 35.77
N GLU A 158 -22.22 -7.81 36.10
CA GLU A 158 -21.64 -7.75 37.44
C GLU A 158 -22.66 -7.16 38.40
N THR A 159 -23.07 -7.97 39.34
CA THR A 159 -23.84 -7.56 40.50
C THR A 159 -22.88 -7.34 41.66
N THR A 160 -22.74 -6.10 42.06
CA THR A 160 -22.21 -5.73 43.38
C THR A 160 -23.18 -6.10 44.46
N LEU A 161 -22.73 -6.70 45.55
CA LEU A 161 -23.37 -6.62 46.89
C LEU A 161 -22.34 -6.81 47.98
N HIS A 162 -22.38 -5.82 48.88
CA HIS A 162 -21.91 -5.69 50.29
C HIS A 162 -20.45 -5.50 50.54
#